data_7780041e2371f2b83ae1535945955c54
#
_entry.id   7780041e2371f2b83ae1535945955c54
#
_cell.length_a   1.000
_cell.length_b   1.000
_cell.length_c   1.000
_cell.angle_alpha   90.00
_cell.angle_beta   90.00
_cell.angle_gamma   90.00
#
_symmetry.space_group_name_H-M   'P 1'
#
loop_
_entity.id
_entity.type
_entity.pdbx_description
1 polymer ?
#
loop_
_entity_poly.entity_id
_entity_poly.type
_entity_poly.pdbx_seq_one_letter_code
_entity_poly.pdbx_strand_id
1 'polypeptide(L)' 'MPTIQIKGMRCGHCAASVTSALNAIDGISEVNISLEKNEATFNQSKDVPMAAIKNAIAAIGFEVVE' A
#
# COMPACT_ATOMS: atom_id res chain seq x y z
N MET A 1 8.97 -1.02 -10.39
CA MET A 1 7.82 -1.19 -9.48
C MET A 1 7.84 -0.08 -8.44
N PRO A 2 6.77 0.69 -8.34
CA PRO A 2 6.71 1.76 -7.34
C PRO A 2 6.78 1.21 -5.92
N THR A 3 7.42 1.95 -5.04
CA THR A 3 7.55 1.59 -3.63
C THR A 3 7.08 2.76 -2.79
N ILE A 4 6.22 2.49 -1.82
CA ILE A 4 5.77 3.51 -0.88
C ILE A 4 6.10 3.06 0.53
N GLN A 5 6.37 4.01 1.41
CA GLN A 5 6.59 3.73 2.82
C GLN A 5 5.28 3.96 3.57
N ILE A 6 4.98 3.04 4.48
CA ILE A 6 3.72 3.07 5.22
C ILE A 6 4.02 3.08 6.70
N LYS A 7 3.44 4.03 7.40
CA LYS A 7 3.61 4.19 8.83
C LYS A 7 2.47 3.49 9.56
N GLY A 8 2.80 2.78 10.62
CA GLY A 8 1.82 2.12 11.48
C GLY A 8 1.71 0.62 11.33
N MET A 9 2.35 0.03 10.34
CA MET A 9 2.34 -1.42 10.17
C MET A 9 3.21 -2.07 11.25
N ARG A 10 2.63 -3.02 11.99
CA ARG A 10 3.33 -3.68 13.10
C ARG A 10 3.26 -5.20 13.06
N CYS A 11 2.40 -5.77 12.25
CA CYS A 11 2.19 -7.22 12.24
C CYS A 11 1.64 -7.68 10.90
N GLY A 12 1.52 -8.99 10.76
CA GLY A 12 1.02 -9.59 9.53
C GLY A 12 -0.40 -9.15 9.16
N HIS A 13 -1.24 -8.87 10.13
CA HIS A 13 -2.60 -8.38 9.88
C HIS A 13 -2.57 -7.01 9.24
N CYS A 14 -1.63 -6.17 9.65
CA CYS A 14 -1.46 -4.85 9.05
C CYS A 14 -1.04 -4.99 7.59
N ALA A 15 -0.09 -5.87 7.32
CA ALA A 15 0.36 -6.14 5.95
C ALA A 15 -0.80 -6.66 5.09
N ALA A 16 -1.61 -7.56 5.62
CA ALA A 16 -2.76 -8.09 4.89
C ALA A 16 -3.78 -7.00 4.57
N SER A 17 -4.04 -6.10 5.52
CA SER A 17 -4.95 -4.98 5.32
C SER A 17 -4.46 -4.05 4.23
N VAL A 18 -3.17 -3.73 4.24
CA VAL A 18 -2.56 -2.88 3.21
C VAL A 18 -2.63 -3.56 1.85
N THR A 19 -2.32 -4.86 1.81
CA THR A 19 -2.39 -5.62 0.56
C THR A 19 -3.80 -5.57 -0.02
N SER A 20 -4.82 -5.81 0.81
CA SER A 20 -6.22 -5.76 0.37
C SER A 20 -6.60 -4.37 -0.13
N ALA A 21 -6.19 -3.34 0.59
CA ALA A 21 -6.50 -1.96 0.22
C ALA A 21 -5.90 -1.60 -1.14
N LEU A 22 -4.65 -1.97 -1.36
CA LEU A 22 -3.98 -1.69 -2.63
C LEU A 22 -4.56 -2.52 -3.77
N ASN A 23 -4.86 -3.79 -3.52
CA ASN A 23 -5.45 -4.65 -4.55
C ASN A 23 -6.86 -4.20 -4.96
N ALA A 24 -7.55 -3.47 -4.09
CA ALA A 24 -8.86 -2.93 -4.42
C ALA A 24 -8.78 -1.76 -5.40
N ILE A 25 -7.61 -1.19 -5.57
CA ILE A 25 -7.41 -0.08 -6.52
C ILE A 25 -7.23 -0.65 -7.92
N ASP A 26 -8.08 -0.20 -8.84
CA ASP A 26 -7.99 -0.64 -10.22
C ASP A 26 -6.66 -0.16 -10.82
N GLY A 27 -5.94 -1.08 -11.43
CA GLY A 27 -4.64 -0.80 -12.02
C GLY A 27 -3.45 -1.20 -11.16
N ILE A 28 -3.67 -1.64 -9.92
CA ILE A 28 -2.60 -2.10 -9.03
C ILE A 28 -2.64 -3.62 -8.92
N SER A 29 -1.47 -4.25 -9.04
CA SER A 29 -1.31 -5.68 -8.93
C SER A 29 0.05 -6.01 -8.32
N GLU A 30 0.26 -7.28 -8.01
CA GLU A 30 1.53 -7.79 -7.49
C GLU A 30 2.01 -7.01 -6.26
N VAL A 31 1.10 -6.83 -5.29
CA VAL A 31 1.41 -6.09 -4.07
C VAL A 31 2.28 -6.96 -3.17
N ASN A 32 3.40 -6.40 -2.72
CA ASN A 32 4.31 -7.02 -1.77
C ASN A 32 4.57 -6.07 -0.62
N ILE A 33 4.45 -6.56 0.59
CA ILE A 33 4.62 -5.74 1.79
C ILE A 33 5.85 -6.20 2.55
N SER A 34 6.67 -5.26 2.96
CA SER A 34 7.80 -5.53 3.83
C SER A 34 7.57 -4.88 5.19
N LEU A 35 7.30 -5.70 6.20
CA LEU A 35 7.13 -5.21 7.57
C LEU A 35 8.45 -4.70 8.14
N GLU A 36 9.54 -5.33 7.75
CA GLU A 36 10.88 -4.93 8.22
C GLU A 36 11.23 -3.52 7.80
N LYS A 37 10.87 -3.16 6.57
CA LYS A 37 11.16 -1.84 6.02
C LYS A 37 9.97 -0.89 6.06
N ASN A 38 8.82 -1.37 6.49
CA ASN A 38 7.56 -0.62 6.52
C ASN A 38 7.23 -0.03 5.14
N GLU A 39 7.36 -0.86 4.12
CA GLU A 39 7.11 -0.39 2.76
C GLU A 39 6.26 -1.37 1.97
N ALA A 40 5.62 -0.87 0.94
CA ALA A 40 4.82 -1.66 0.01
C ALA A 40 5.34 -1.42 -1.40
N THR A 41 5.51 -2.51 -2.13
CA THR A 41 5.91 -2.49 -3.52
C THR A 41 4.78 -3.09 -4.34
N PHE A 42 4.47 -2.49 -5.47
CA PHE A 42 3.37 -2.97 -6.30
C PHE A 42 3.64 -2.64 -7.76
N ASN A 43 2.85 -3.27 -8.63
CA ASN A 43 2.91 -3.03 -10.06
C ASN A 43 1.69 -2.22 -10.47
N GLN A 44 1.88 -1.24 -11.36
CA GLN A 44 0.79 -0.44 -11.91
C GLN A 44 0.61 -0.79 -13.38
N SER A 45 -0.59 -1.24 -13.74
CA SER A 45 -0.92 -1.49 -15.14
C SER A 45 -1.46 -0.25 -15.83
N LYS A 46 -1.77 0.78 -15.05
CA LYS A 46 -2.20 2.08 -15.56
C LYS A 46 -1.84 3.17 -14.55
N ASP A 47 -1.99 4.41 -14.95
CA ASP A 47 -1.64 5.54 -14.13
C ASP A 47 -2.61 5.67 -12.95
N VAL A 48 -2.10 5.48 -11.73
CA VAL A 48 -2.91 5.59 -10.52
C VAL A 48 -2.39 6.78 -9.72
N PRO A 49 -3.25 7.77 -9.42
CA PRO A 49 -2.80 8.93 -8.64
C PRO A 49 -2.35 8.52 -7.24
N MET A 50 -1.29 9.14 -6.76
CA MET A 50 -0.80 8.89 -5.40
C MET A 50 -1.89 9.22 -4.36
N ALA A 51 -2.74 10.22 -4.64
CA ALA A 51 -3.84 10.57 -3.74
C ALA A 51 -4.80 9.39 -3.53
N ALA A 52 -5.07 8.59 -4.57
CA ALA A 52 -5.92 7.42 -4.44
C ALA A 52 -5.28 6.38 -3.52
N ILE A 53 -3.98 6.18 -3.67
CA ILE A 53 -3.23 5.25 -2.83
C ILE A 53 -3.22 5.72 -1.38
N LYS A 54 -2.92 6.99 -1.15
CA LYS A 54 -2.93 7.57 0.19
C LYS A 54 -4.29 7.45 0.86
N ASN A 55 -5.35 7.72 0.11
CA ASN A 55 -6.71 7.63 0.65
C ASN A 55 -7.07 6.20 1.03
N ALA A 56 -6.70 5.23 0.20
CA ALA A 56 -6.95 3.82 0.48
C ALA A 56 -6.23 3.37 1.75
N ILE A 57 -4.98 3.78 1.91
CA ILE A 57 -4.18 3.43 3.09
C ILE A 57 -4.72 4.14 4.33
N ALA A 58 -5.10 5.41 4.21
CA ALA A 58 -5.66 6.17 5.34
C ALA A 58 -6.98 5.57 5.81
N ALA A 59 -7.79 5.03 4.89
CA ALA A 59 -9.08 4.46 5.21
C ALA A 59 -8.98 3.26 6.15
N ILE A 60 -7.85 2.55 6.14
CA ILE A 60 -7.63 1.40 7.01
C ILE A 60 -6.79 1.75 8.24
N GLY A 61 -6.55 3.02 8.48
CA GLY A 61 -5.89 3.49 9.69
C GLY A 61 -4.37 3.62 9.61
N PHE A 62 -3.81 3.54 8.42
CA PHE A 62 -2.36 3.72 8.22
C PHE A 62 -2.08 5.02 7.48
N GLU A 63 -0.81 5.34 7.35
CA GLU A 63 -0.39 6.58 6.73
C GLU A 63 0.75 6.29 5.75
N VAL A 64 0.67 6.87 4.57
CA VAL A 64 1.74 6.79 3.59
C VAL A 64 2.76 7.88 3.89
N VAL A 65 4.01 7.47 4.04
CA VAL A 65 5.13 8.37 4.25
C VAL A 65 5.90 8.49 2.94
N GLU A 66 5.99 9.67 2.44
CA GLU A 66 6.71 9.92 1.18
C GLU A 66 8.18 10.16 1.38
#